data_36581c0be55dfb23685707b1b870bf43
#
_entry.id   36581c0be55dfb23685707b1b870bf43
#
_cell.length_a   1.000
_cell.length_b   1.000
_cell.length_c   1.000
_cell.angle_alpha   90.00
_cell.angle_beta   90.00
_cell.angle_gamma   90.00
#
_symmetry.space_group_name_H-M   'P 1'
#
loop_
_entity.id
_entity.type
_entity.pdbx_description
1 polymer ?
#
loop_
_entity_poly.entity_id
_entity_poly.type
_entity_poly.pdbx_seq_one_letter_code
_entity_poly.pdbx_strand_id
1 'polypeptide(L)'
;MFGKSKIDNYDYFDEISQSDIQANERFKEKLDFLALSKIRRQSVSLLNQIYTDNRNDILDNFYTRLLSIPEFKKIIVDNSSVERLKVTFDRHFSSLFQDELNIEYVFKRRRIAYTHARIGVLPNWMISAYTLINQLIIPLIAKHCGRDYNKLLDTLLAYDSLVTLDLQIIVETYIDRKSTRLNS
;
A
#
# COMPACT_ATOMS: atom_id res chain seq x y z
N MET A 1 22.29 14.56 -21.36
CA MET A 1 22.12 13.09 -21.33
C MET A 1 21.40 12.74 -20.04
N PHE A 2 20.10 12.59 -20.07
CA PHE A 2 19.32 12.23 -18.88
C PHE A 2 19.40 10.73 -18.70
N GLY A 3 20.06 10.27 -17.62
CA GLY A 3 20.13 8.88 -17.27
C GLY A 3 18.72 8.33 -17.03
N LYS A 4 18.34 7.32 -17.81
CA LYS A 4 17.11 6.54 -17.57
C LYS A 4 17.15 6.01 -16.15
N SER A 5 16.12 6.34 -15.36
CA SER A 5 15.96 5.84 -13.99
C SER A 5 15.94 4.32 -14.03
N LYS A 6 16.72 3.68 -13.15
CA LYS A 6 16.80 2.21 -12.99
C LYS A 6 15.45 1.55 -12.58
N ILE A 7 14.37 2.31 -12.58
CA ILE A 7 13.03 1.90 -12.12
C ILE A 7 12.16 1.35 -13.26
N ASP A 8 12.49 1.63 -14.54
CA ASP A 8 11.55 1.45 -15.64
C ASP A 8 11.62 0.12 -16.40
N ASN A 9 12.46 -0.85 -16.02
CA ASN A 9 12.56 -2.13 -16.73
C ASN A 9 12.38 -3.32 -15.77
N TYR A 10 11.13 -3.67 -15.51
CA TYR A 10 10.78 -5.01 -15.07
C TYR A 10 9.54 -5.49 -15.84
N ASP A 11 9.76 -6.01 -17.03
CA ASP A 11 8.90 -7.00 -17.69
C ASP A 11 9.03 -8.32 -16.90
N TYR A 12 8.27 -8.46 -15.81
CA TYR A 12 8.42 -9.62 -14.92
C TYR A 12 7.30 -10.65 -15.03
N PHE A 13 6.36 -10.49 -15.96
CA PHE A 13 5.16 -11.31 -15.98
C PHE A 13 4.71 -11.65 -17.40
N ASP A 14 5.41 -12.57 -18.05
CA ASP A 14 4.94 -13.11 -19.35
C ASP A 14 4.38 -14.52 -19.30
N GLU A 15 4.31 -15.21 -18.15
CA GLU A 15 3.67 -16.53 -18.08
C GLU A 15 2.98 -16.78 -16.74
N ILE A 16 1.73 -17.23 -16.78
CA ILE A 16 1.00 -17.78 -15.63
C ILE A 16 1.67 -19.10 -15.24
N SER A 17 2.45 -19.07 -14.16
CA SER A 17 3.15 -20.24 -13.64
C SER A 17 2.33 -20.95 -12.55
N GLN A 18 2.71 -22.19 -12.19
CA GLN A 18 2.10 -22.87 -11.05
C GLN A 18 2.22 -22.08 -9.73
N SER A 19 3.26 -21.24 -9.60
CA SER A 19 3.42 -20.32 -8.46
C SER A 19 2.32 -19.28 -8.40
N ASP A 20 1.75 -18.88 -9.54
CA ASP A 20 0.67 -17.89 -9.61
C ASP A 20 -0.67 -18.49 -9.21
N ILE A 21 -0.90 -19.78 -9.50
CA ILE A 21 -2.09 -20.52 -9.05
C ILE A 21 -2.09 -20.61 -7.52
N GLN A 22 -0.98 -21.00 -6.92
CA GLN A 22 -0.83 -21.06 -5.45
C GLN A 22 -0.95 -19.65 -4.81
N ALA A 23 -0.41 -18.63 -5.46
CA ALA A 23 -0.54 -17.25 -5.01
C ALA A 23 -2.01 -16.79 -5.02
N ASN A 24 -2.79 -17.22 -6.02
CA ASN A 24 -4.21 -16.90 -6.14
C ASN A 24 -5.04 -17.61 -5.05
N GLU A 25 -4.75 -18.88 -4.74
CA GLU A 25 -5.41 -19.61 -3.64
C GLU A 25 -5.13 -18.96 -2.30
N ARG A 26 -3.87 -18.67 -1.98
CA ARG A 26 -3.48 -17.95 -0.76
C ARG A 26 -4.11 -16.55 -0.67
N PHE A 27 -4.29 -15.90 -1.80
CA PHE A 27 -4.96 -14.61 -1.84
C PHE A 27 -6.43 -14.72 -1.47
N LYS A 28 -7.15 -15.72 -1.99
CA LYS A 28 -8.55 -16.01 -1.61
C LYS A 28 -8.69 -16.29 -0.11
N GLU A 29 -7.79 -17.09 0.46
CA GLU A 29 -7.78 -17.35 1.91
C GLU A 29 -7.64 -16.05 2.72
N LYS A 30 -6.81 -15.08 2.27
CA LYS A 30 -6.69 -13.76 2.91
C LYS A 30 -7.97 -12.95 2.82
N LEU A 31 -8.61 -12.94 1.64
CA LEU A 31 -9.89 -12.23 1.46
C LEU A 31 -10.96 -12.75 2.40
N ASP A 32 -11.03 -14.05 2.58
CA ASP A 32 -11.99 -14.72 3.48
C ASP A 32 -11.65 -14.45 4.94
N PHE A 33 -10.40 -14.60 5.33
CA PHE A 33 -9.94 -14.36 6.71
C PHE A 33 -10.19 -12.92 7.16
N LEU A 34 -9.92 -11.94 6.28
CA LEU A 34 -10.15 -10.53 6.54
C LEU A 34 -11.61 -10.09 6.31
N ALA A 35 -12.49 -11.05 6.00
CA ALA A 35 -13.92 -10.80 5.73
C ALA A 35 -14.19 -9.71 4.67
N LEU A 36 -13.31 -9.61 3.68
CA LEU A 36 -13.37 -8.56 2.65
C LEU A 36 -14.63 -8.66 1.78
N SER A 37 -15.20 -9.85 1.63
CA SER A 37 -16.50 -10.07 0.96
C SER A 37 -17.69 -9.43 1.71
N LYS A 38 -17.53 -9.13 3.00
CA LYS A 38 -18.57 -8.52 3.86
C LYS A 38 -18.51 -7.00 3.88
N ILE A 39 -17.49 -6.41 3.28
CA ILE A 39 -17.32 -4.96 3.24
C ILE A 39 -18.40 -4.33 2.36
N ARG A 40 -19.06 -3.30 2.88
CA ARG A 40 -20.09 -2.57 2.15
C ARG A 40 -19.45 -1.65 1.10
N ARG A 41 -19.94 -1.70 -0.14
CA ARG A 41 -19.50 -0.80 -1.22
C ARG A 41 -19.58 0.68 -0.81
N GLN A 42 -20.60 1.05 -0.05
CA GLN A 42 -20.77 2.42 0.44
C GLN A 42 -19.61 2.87 1.32
N SER A 43 -19.09 1.99 2.18
CA SER A 43 -17.92 2.29 3.02
C SER A 43 -16.66 2.49 2.18
N VAL A 44 -16.45 1.67 1.15
CA VAL A 44 -15.31 1.81 0.23
C VAL A 44 -15.43 3.10 -0.58
N SER A 45 -16.62 3.43 -1.09
CA SER A 45 -16.87 4.69 -1.82
C SER A 45 -16.61 5.91 -0.93
N LEU A 46 -17.02 5.84 0.34
CA LEU A 46 -16.77 6.90 1.30
C LEU A 46 -15.27 7.06 1.59
N LEU A 47 -14.54 5.96 1.76
CA LEU A 47 -13.08 5.99 1.93
C LEU A 47 -12.38 6.62 0.73
N ASN A 48 -12.79 6.26 -0.48
CA ASN A 48 -12.26 6.87 -1.70
C ASN A 48 -12.53 8.38 -1.74
N GLN A 49 -13.73 8.82 -1.37
CA GLN A 49 -14.09 10.25 -1.30
C GLN A 49 -13.23 10.97 -0.24
N ILE A 50 -13.17 10.43 0.99
CA ILE A 50 -12.38 11.02 2.09
C ILE A 50 -10.92 11.19 1.68
N TYR A 51 -10.34 10.16 1.06
CA TYR A 51 -8.95 10.22 0.59
C TYR A 51 -8.80 11.27 -0.52
N THR A 52 -9.65 11.25 -1.54
CA THR A 52 -9.57 12.17 -2.68
C THR A 52 -9.67 13.64 -2.24
N ASP A 53 -10.59 13.94 -1.33
CA ASP A 53 -10.81 15.30 -0.84
C ASP A 53 -9.66 15.84 0.02
N ASN A 54 -8.88 14.95 0.66
CA ASN A 54 -7.81 15.31 1.59
C ASN A 54 -6.41 14.87 1.13
N ARG A 55 -6.27 14.35 -0.09
CA ARG A 55 -5.03 13.70 -0.55
C ARG A 55 -3.79 14.58 -0.46
N ASN A 56 -3.90 15.86 -0.80
CA ASN A 56 -2.75 16.76 -0.77
C ASN A 56 -2.23 16.94 0.66
N ASP A 57 -3.13 17.17 1.61
CA ASP A 57 -2.78 17.33 3.01
C ASP A 57 -2.20 16.03 3.59
N ILE A 58 -2.76 14.87 3.21
CA ILE A 58 -2.25 13.56 3.62
C ILE A 58 -0.82 13.35 3.09
N LEU A 59 -0.59 13.61 1.80
CA LEU A 59 0.71 13.45 1.17
C LEU A 59 1.75 14.40 1.74
N ASP A 60 1.38 15.67 1.94
CA ASP A 60 2.28 16.69 2.47
C ASP A 60 2.70 16.37 3.90
N ASN A 61 1.75 16.00 4.75
CA ASN A 61 2.04 15.61 6.13
C ASN A 61 2.86 14.32 6.21
N PHE A 62 2.52 13.31 5.39
CA PHE A 62 3.26 12.05 5.33
C PHE A 62 4.74 12.28 4.97
N TYR A 63 5.01 13.00 3.88
CA TYR A 63 6.39 13.24 3.44
C TYR A 63 7.13 14.21 4.34
N THR A 64 6.47 15.19 4.95
CA THR A 64 7.08 16.07 5.95
C THR A 64 7.62 15.26 7.12
N ARG A 65 6.83 14.33 7.66
CA ARG A 65 7.27 13.45 8.75
C ARG A 65 8.34 12.47 8.32
N LEU A 66 8.22 11.90 7.12
CA LEU A 66 9.21 10.97 6.57
C LEU A 66 10.58 11.64 6.41
N LEU A 67 10.60 12.86 5.86
CA LEU A 67 11.82 13.64 5.65
C LEU A 67 12.47 14.16 6.95
N SER A 68 11.77 14.15 8.08
CA SER A 68 12.37 14.46 9.39
C SER A 68 13.33 13.37 9.87
N ILE A 69 13.30 12.18 9.26
CA ILE A 69 14.19 11.06 9.57
C ILE A 69 15.36 11.09 8.57
N PRO A 70 16.61 11.31 9.03
CA PRO A 70 17.77 11.46 8.13
C PRO A 70 17.99 10.30 7.17
N GLU A 71 17.73 9.06 7.61
CA GLU A 71 17.85 7.85 6.80
C GLU A 71 16.92 7.90 5.57
N PHE A 72 15.64 8.25 5.77
CA PHE A 72 14.69 8.36 4.66
C PHE A 72 14.99 9.54 3.75
N LYS A 73 15.40 10.67 4.31
CA LYS A 73 15.81 11.82 3.51
C LYS A 73 16.92 11.43 2.54
N LYS A 74 17.93 10.69 3.02
CA LYS A 74 19.01 10.18 2.17
C LYS A 74 18.49 9.21 1.09
N ILE A 75 17.70 8.22 1.46
CA ILE A 75 17.13 7.25 0.51
C ILE A 75 16.34 7.96 -0.60
N ILE A 76 15.54 8.98 -0.24
CA ILE A 76 14.72 9.72 -1.20
C ILE A 76 15.61 10.50 -2.16
N VAL A 77 16.57 11.26 -1.65
CA VAL A 77 17.49 12.07 -2.49
C VAL A 77 18.30 11.20 -3.44
N ASP A 78 18.78 10.05 -2.97
CA ASP A 78 19.62 9.14 -3.76
C ASP A 78 18.82 8.39 -4.86
N ASN A 79 17.50 8.24 -4.73
CA ASN A 79 16.72 7.38 -5.61
C ASN A 79 15.57 8.07 -6.35
N SER A 80 15.08 9.24 -5.87
CA SER A 80 13.87 9.88 -6.43
C SER A 80 13.77 11.36 -6.05
N SER A 81 12.58 11.94 -6.22
CA SER A 81 12.19 13.22 -5.64
C SER A 81 10.86 13.10 -4.90
N VAL A 82 10.59 14.02 -3.99
CA VAL A 82 9.34 14.03 -3.19
C VAL A 82 8.12 14.15 -4.10
N GLU A 83 8.18 14.96 -5.16
CA GLU A 83 7.09 15.16 -6.11
C GLU A 83 6.73 13.87 -6.83
N ARG A 84 7.73 13.14 -7.33
CA ARG A 84 7.51 11.83 -7.97
C ARG A 84 6.94 10.80 -6.99
N LEU A 85 7.44 10.80 -5.76
CA LEU A 85 6.97 9.88 -4.73
C LEU A 85 5.53 10.18 -4.32
N LYS A 86 5.12 11.45 -4.22
CA LYS A 86 3.73 11.84 -3.97
C LYS A 86 2.80 11.29 -5.05
N VAL A 87 3.15 11.42 -6.33
CA VAL A 87 2.37 10.87 -7.45
C VAL A 87 2.27 9.35 -7.38
N THR A 88 3.38 8.68 -7.06
CA THR A 88 3.41 7.21 -6.96
C THR A 88 2.60 6.70 -5.77
N PHE A 89 2.73 7.37 -4.62
CA PHE A 89 1.97 7.06 -3.42
C PHE A 89 0.47 7.29 -3.64
N ASP A 90 0.08 8.44 -4.22
CA ASP A 90 -1.31 8.75 -4.54
C ASP A 90 -1.95 7.65 -5.40
N ARG A 91 -1.27 7.23 -6.46
CA ARG A 91 -1.73 6.12 -7.31
C ARG A 91 -1.88 4.82 -6.53
N HIS A 92 -0.89 4.48 -5.70
CA HIS A 92 -0.96 3.26 -4.90
C HIS A 92 -2.10 3.31 -3.90
N PHE A 93 -2.20 4.41 -3.13
CA PHE A 93 -3.18 4.50 -2.05
C PHE A 93 -4.61 4.61 -2.58
N SER A 94 -4.84 5.37 -3.66
CA SER A 94 -6.14 5.39 -4.35
C SER A 94 -6.56 4.00 -4.81
N SER A 95 -5.62 3.17 -5.25
CA SER A 95 -5.91 1.81 -5.72
C SER A 95 -6.43 0.88 -4.62
N LEU A 96 -6.25 1.20 -3.32
CA LEU A 96 -6.87 0.45 -2.22
C LEU A 96 -8.40 0.48 -2.27
N PHE A 97 -8.96 1.58 -2.79
CA PHE A 97 -10.41 1.83 -2.81
C PHE A 97 -11.04 1.68 -4.19
N GLN A 98 -10.23 1.59 -5.25
CA GLN A 98 -10.68 1.62 -6.64
C GLN A 98 -10.43 0.31 -7.38
N ASP A 99 -9.37 -0.41 -7.04
CA ASP A 99 -8.99 -1.64 -7.74
C ASP A 99 -9.86 -2.83 -7.32
N GLU A 100 -10.09 -3.74 -8.26
CA GLU A 100 -10.64 -5.06 -7.95
C GLU A 100 -9.63 -5.90 -7.18
N LEU A 101 -10.12 -6.65 -6.18
CA LEU A 101 -9.30 -7.55 -5.38
C LEU A 101 -9.08 -8.87 -6.13
N ASN A 102 -8.13 -8.85 -7.05
CA ASN A 102 -7.75 -9.96 -7.91
C ASN A 102 -6.22 -10.17 -7.90
N ILE A 103 -5.73 -11.09 -8.74
CA ILE A 103 -4.29 -11.39 -8.79
C ILE A 103 -3.44 -10.20 -9.24
N GLU A 104 -3.96 -9.32 -10.09
CA GLU A 104 -3.28 -8.10 -10.52
C GLU A 104 -3.07 -7.14 -9.33
N TYR A 105 -4.03 -7.07 -8.42
CA TYR A 105 -3.90 -6.34 -7.15
C TYR A 105 -2.67 -6.83 -6.37
N VAL A 106 -2.47 -8.15 -6.27
CA VAL A 106 -1.31 -8.76 -5.59
C VAL A 106 -0.01 -8.36 -6.28
N PHE A 107 0.06 -8.45 -7.60
CA PHE A 107 1.27 -8.12 -8.35
C PHE A 107 1.67 -6.65 -8.21
N LYS A 108 0.72 -5.74 -8.22
CA LYS A 108 0.99 -4.31 -7.97
C LYS A 108 1.67 -4.10 -6.61
N ARG A 109 1.20 -4.77 -5.55
CA ARG A 109 1.76 -4.67 -4.18
C ARG A 109 3.14 -5.32 -4.07
N ARG A 110 3.32 -6.48 -4.69
CA ARG A 110 4.64 -7.12 -4.76
C ARG A 110 5.67 -6.21 -5.42
N ARG A 111 5.33 -5.53 -6.51
CA ARG A 111 6.23 -4.56 -7.18
C ARG A 111 6.65 -3.44 -6.23
N ILE A 112 5.74 -2.93 -5.41
CA ILE A 112 6.04 -1.91 -4.40
C ILE A 112 7.04 -2.45 -3.37
N ALA A 113 6.78 -3.64 -2.83
CA ALA A 113 7.68 -4.29 -1.86
C ALA A 113 9.07 -4.51 -2.45
N TYR A 114 9.19 -5.01 -3.68
CA TYR A 114 10.46 -5.18 -4.37
C TYR A 114 11.21 -3.86 -4.54
N THR A 115 10.52 -2.80 -4.90
CA THR A 115 11.12 -1.47 -5.08
C THR A 115 11.67 -0.96 -3.77
N HIS A 116 10.89 -0.98 -2.69
CA HIS A 116 11.33 -0.55 -1.37
C HIS A 116 12.50 -1.38 -0.83
N ALA A 117 12.43 -2.72 -0.95
CA ALA A 117 13.51 -3.61 -0.54
C ALA A 117 14.81 -3.36 -1.31
N ARG A 118 14.72 -2.97 -2.59
CA ARG A 118 15.88 -2.67 -3.44
C ARG A 118 16.60 -1.39 -3.02
N ILE A 119 15.86 -0.36 -2.62
CA ILE A 119 16.42 0.91 -2.16
C ILE A 119 16.77 0.92 -0.67
N GLY A 120 16.64 -0.23 0.01
CA GLY A 120 17.09 -0.41 1.39
C GLY A 120 16.06 -0.09 2.47
N VAL A 121 14.78 0.16 2.11
CA VAL A 121 13.71 0.30 3.12
C VAL A 121 13.43 -1.04 3.76
N LEU A 122 13.52 -1.14 5.07
CA LEU A 122 13.29 -2.36 5.83
C LEU A 122 11.79 -2.61 6.10
N PRO A 123 11.36 -3.87 6.31
CA PRO A 123 9.94 -4.19 6.55
C PRO A 123 9.33 -3.48 7.77
N ASN A 124 10.09 -3.30 8.84
CA ASN A 124 9.64 -2.57 10.03
C ASN A 124 9.27 -1.11 9.72
N TRP A 125 9.99 -0.47 8.80
CA TRP A 125 9.68 0.88 8.35
C TRP A 125 8.41 0.93 7.49
N MET A 126 8.15 -0.13 6.71
CA MET A 126 6.87 -0.25 6.00
C MET A 126 5.70 -0.30 6.99
N ILE A 127 5.79 -1.12 8.04
CA ILE A 127 4.76 -1.22 9.08
C ILE A 127 4.56 0.15 9.76
N SER A 128 5.65 0.85 10.10
CA SER A 128 5.58 2.18 10.72
C SER A 128 4.93 3.22 9.80
N ALA A 129 5.19 3.15 8.48
CA ALA A 129 4.56 4.02 7.50
C ALA A 129 3.04 3.86 7.47
N TYR A 130 2.52 2.63 7.56
CA TYR A 130 1.08 2.39 7.67
C TYR A 130 0.48 2.97 8.95
N THR A 131 1.19 2.89 10.07
CA THR A 131 0.76 3.57 11.31
C THR A 131 0.67 5.08 11.13
N LEU A 132 1.65 5.68 10.44
CA LEU A 132 1.60 7.10 10.12
C LEU A 132 0.41 7.46 9.23
N ILE A 133 0.13 6.66 8.21
CA ILE A 133 -1.04 6.84 7.34
C ILE A 133 -2.33 6.73 8.15
N ASN A 134 -2.44 5.74 9.05
CA ASN A 134 -3.60 5.58 9.94
C ASN A 134 -3.83 6.83 10.81
N GLN A 135 -2.76 7.43 11.35
CA GLN A 135 -2.85 8.67 12.12
C GLN A 135 -3.38 9.86 11.31
N LEU A 136 -3.20 9.86 9.99
CA LEU A 136 -3.71 10.91 9.11
C LEU A 136 -5.15 10.64 8.67
N ILE A 137 -5.51 9.39 8.41
CA ILE A 137 -6.80 9.04 7.78
C ILE A 137 -7.90 8.77 8.80
N ILE A 138 -7.62 8.08 9.90
CA ILE A 138 -8.65 7.73 10.92
C ILE A 138 -9.38 8.97 11.46
N PRO A 139 -8.70 10.08 11.78
CA PRO A 139 -9.40 11.30 12.19
C PRO A 139 -10.33 11.88 11.12
N LEU A 140 -9.97 11.75 9.85
CA LEU A 140 -10.79 12.20 8.72
C LEU A 140 -12.04 11.33 8.57
N ILE A 141 -11.92 10.01 8.74
CA ILE A 141 -13.06 9.09 8.77
C ILE A 141 -14.01 9.48 9.90
N ALA A 142 -13.49 9.66 11.11
CA ALA A 142 -14.29 10.05 12.27
C ALA A 142 -15.02 11.39 12.04
N LYS A 143 -14.33 12.39 11.50
CA LYS A 143 -14.91 13.70 11.15
C LYS A 143 -16.04 13.56 10.12
N HIS A 144 -15.84 12.74 9.09
CA HIS A 144 -16.82 12.55 8.01
C HIS A 144 -18.06 11.76 8.43
N CYS A 145 -17.89 10.79 9.32
CA CYS A 145 -18.99 10.00 9.86
C CYS A 145 -19.78 10.74 10.95
N GLY A 146 -19.16 11.71 11.62
CA GLY A 146 -19.79 12.52 12.64
C GLY A 146 -20.33 11.67 13.80
N ARG A 147 -21.65 11.79 14.08
CA ARG A 147 -22.32 11.06 15.18
C ARG A 147 -22.93 9.73 14.74
N ASP A 148 -22.82 9.35 13.48
CA ASP A 148 -23.32 8.08 12.97
C ASP A 148 -22.33 6.95 13.32
N TYR A 149 -22.59 6.31 14.47
CA TYR A 149 -21.73 5.25 14.99
C TYR A 149 -21.64 4.04 14.04
N ASN A 150 -22.75 3.63 13.44
CA ASN A 150 -22.76 2.48 12.54
C ASN A 150 -21.96 2.76 11.26
N LYS A 151 -22.14 3.94 10.69
CA LYS A 151 -21.37 4.40 9.53
C LYS A 151 -19.87 4.47 9.85
N LEU A 152 -19.53 5.00 11.03
CA LEU A 152 -18.15 5.07 11.50
C LEU A 152 -17.53 3.68 11.61
N LEU A 153 -18.22 2.76 12.30
CA LEU A 153 -17.73 1.39 12.51
C LEU A 153 -17.55 0.65 11.18
N ASP A 154 -18.57 0.67 10.31
CA ASP A 154 -18.50 0.01 9.00
C ASP A 154 -17.36 0.58 8.14
N THR A 155 -17.12 1.88 8.20
CA THR A 155 -16.05 2.54 7.43
C THR A 155 -14.66 2.22 7.99
N LEU A 156 -14.51 2.21 9.31
CA LEU A 156 -13.25 1.84 9.96
C LEU A 156 -12.89 0.37 9.72
N LEU A 157 -13.86 -0.55 9.82
CA LEU A 157 -13.62 -1.97 9.54
C LEU A 157 -13.24 -2.21 8.07
N ALA A 158 -13.89 -1.50 7.13
CA ALA A 158 -13.52 -1.56 5.73
C ALA A 158 -12.10 -1.04 5.49
N TYR A 159 -11.75 0.09 6.10
CA TYR A 159 -10.42 0.69 6.00
C TYR A 159 -9.35 -0.25 6.56
N ASP A 160 -9.55 -0.76 7.77
CA ASP A 160 -8.60 -1.65 8.44
C ASP A 160 -8.34 -2.93 7.63
N SER A 161 -9.39 -3.57 7.12
CA SER A 161 -9.27 -4.78 6.31
C SER A 161 -8.51 -4.54 5.00
N LEU A 162 -8.78 -3.44 4.30
CA LEU A 162 -8.09 -3.11 3.04
C LEU A 162 -6.60 -2.77 3.26
N VAL A 163 -6.31 -1.98 4.28
CA VAL A 163 -4.94 -1.60 4.65
C VAL A 163 -4.16 -2.81 5.16
N THR A 164 -4.79 -3.68 5.94
CA THR A 164 -4.16 -4.91 6.42
C THR A 164 -3.84 -5.87 5.27
N LEU A 165 -4.75 -6.05 4.31
CA LEU A 165 -4.49 -6.86 3.12
C LEU A 165 -3.27 -6.36 2.35
N ASP A 166 -3.22 -5.05 2.11
CA ASP A 166 -2.12 -4.41 1.39
C ASP A 166 -0.78 -4.63 2.12
N LEU A 167 -0.74 -4.38 3.42
CA LEU A 167 0.44 -4.58 4.26
C LEU A 167 0.88 -6.04 4.31
N GLN A 168 -0.05 -7.00 4.41
CA GLN A 168 0.28 -8.43 4.40
C GLN A 168 1.00 -8.84 3.12
N ILE A 169 0.50 -8.44 1.95
CA ILE A 169 1.13 -8.77 0.67
C ILE A 169 2.53 -8.18 0.59
N ILE A 170 2.70 -6.95 1.05
CA ILE A 170 4.00 -6.27 1.06
C ILE A 170 4.99 -7.02 1.98
N VAL A 171 4.61 -7.30 3.22
CA VAL A 171 5.49 -7.97 4.20
C VAL A 171 5.85 -9.39 3.75
N GLU A 172 4.90 -10.16 3.25
CA GLU A 172 5.16 -11.50 2.69
C GLU A 172 6.20 -11.45 1.55
N THR A 173 6.10 -10.48 0.68
CA THR A 173 7.05 -10.31 -0.43
C THR A 173 8.48 -10.06 0.07
N TYR A 174 8.64 -9.34 1.17
CA TYR A 174 9.96 -9.18 1.81
C TYR A 174 10.50 -10.49 2.37
N ILE A 175 9.63 -11.31 2.97
CA ILE A 175 10.00 -12.61 3.55
C ILE A 175 10.42 -13.58 2.44
N ASP A 176 9.62 -13.69 1.38
CA ASP A 176 9.90 -14.57 0.24
C ASP A 176 11.24 -14.24 -0.42
N ARG A 177 11.52 -12.95 -0.60
CA ARG A 177 12.81 -12.48 -1.15
C ARG A 177 14.00 -12.88 -0.30
N LYS A 178 13.86 -12.84 1.03
CA LYS A 178 14.95 -13.24 1.94
C LYS A 178 15.19 -14.73 1.85
N SER A 179 14.14 -15.54 1.80
CA SER A 179 14.24 -17.01 1.68
C SER A 179 14.91 -17.43 0.37
N THR A 180 14.57 -16.81 -0.75
CA THR A 180 15.17 -17.10 -2.05
C THR A 180 16.68 -16.80 -2.08
N ARG A 181 17.12 -15.74 -1.39
CA ARG A 181 18.56 -15.37 -1.32
C ARG A 181 19.38 -16.27 -0.41
N LEU A 182 18.76 -16.97 0.55
CA LEU A 182 19.45 -17.90 1.44
C LEU A 182 19.62 -19.28 0.80
N ASN A 183 18.83 -19.60 -0.23
CA ASN A 183 18.83 -20.89 -0.94
C ASN A 183 19.56 -20.82 -2.29
N SER A 184 20.11 -19.69 -2.67
CA SER A 184 20.95 -19.46 -3.86
C SER A 184 22.42 -19.25 -3.48
#